data_ea134a9aa8e488674831ea426550fdbd
#
_entry.id   ea134a9aa8e488674831ea426550fdbd
#
_cell.length_a   1.000
_cell.length_b   1.000
_cell.length_c   1.000
_cell.angle_alpha   90.00
_cell.angle_beta   90.00
_cell.angle_gamma   90.00
#
_symmetry.space_group_name_H-M   'P 1'
#
loop_
_entity.id
_entity.type
_entity.pdbx_description
1 polymer ?
#
loop_
_entity_poly.entity_id
_entity_poly.type
_entity_poly.pdbx_seq_one_letter_code
_entity_poly.pdbx_strand_id
1 'polypeptide(L)'
;KVLLILRLVHKFDMLQPHFYTNLVEAGCDEAGRGCLAGSVYAAAVILPRDYNNPALNDSKQLSHKRRNELREQIMHDAVAWAVGVVTPEEIDRINILKASFLAMHRALDALNVRPEAVIVDGNRFVPYGDLPYTAIVKGDGKYQSIAAASILAKTFRDDYMCDLARRYPYYDWEHNMGYPTKKHREG
;
A
#
# COMPACT_ATOMS: atom_id res chain seq x y z
N LYS A 1 -26.79 18.83 -21.87
CA LYS A 1 -27.12 17.63 -21.06
C LYS A 1 -26.00 16.56 -21.14
N VAL A 2 -25.47 16.25 -22.33
CA VAL A 2 -24.38 15.25 -22.53
C VAL A 2 -23.09 15.69 -21.81
N LEU A 3 -22.72 16.97 -21.86
CA LEU A 3 -21.53 17.51 -21.19
C LEU A 3 -21.62 17.45 -19.66
N LEU A 4 -22.82 17.57 -19.10
CA LEU A 4 -23.07 17.47 -17.66
C LEU A 4 -22.97 16.03 -17.17
N ILE A 5 -23.42 15.06 -17.99
CA ILE A 5 -23.33 13.63 -17.72
C ILE A 5 -21.87 13.18 -17.78
N LEU A 6 -21.10 13.61 -18.77
CA LEU A 6 -19.66 13.34 -18.87
C LEU A 6 -18.86 13.92 -17.69
N ARG A 7 -19.20 15.11 -17.18
CA ARG A 7 -18.60 15.67 -15.96
C ARG A 7 -18.98 14.91 -14.69
N LEU A 8 -20.20 14.36 -14.63
CA LEU A 8 -20.66 13.54 -13.49
C LEU A 8 -19.98 12.16 -13.50
N VAL A 9 -19.86 11.50 -14.65
CA VAL A 9 -19.18 10.20 -14.79
C VAL A 9 -17.69 10.34 -14.42
N HIS A 10 -16.99 11.39 -14.90
CA HIS A 10 -15.58 11.64 -14.53
C HIS A 10 -15.39 11.95 -13.03
N LYS A 11 -16.38 12.43 -12.34
CA LYS A 11 -16.32 12.77 -10.91
C LYS A 11 -16.45 11.53 -10.00
N PHE A 12 -16.98 10.41 -10.53
CA PHE A 12 -17.13 9.14 -9.81
C PHE A 12 -15.89 8.22 -9.94
N ASP A 13 -15.00 8.47 -10.91
CA ASP A 13 -13.81 7.65 -11.15
C ASP A 13 -12.52 8.17 -10.48
N MET A 14 -12.54 9.37 -9.86
CA MET A 14 -11.37 9.93 -9.20
C MET A 14 -11.34 9.57 -7.70
N LEU A 15 -10.16 9.11 -7.25
CA LEU A 15 -9.93 8.85 -5.83
C LEU A 15 -10.11 10.14 -5.00
N GLN A 16 -10.73 10.01 -3.83
CA GLN A 16 -10.88 11.12 -2.90
C GLN A 16 -9.51 11.55 -2.36
N PRO A 17 -9.23 12.85 -2.23
CA PRO A 17 -7.94 13.32 -1.74
C PRO A 17 -7.71 12.96 -0.26
N HIS A 18 -8.76 12.99 0.57
CA HIS A 18 -8.68 12.70 2.01
C HIS A 18 -10.03 12.25 2.56
N PHE A 19 -10.00 11.54 3.69
CA PHE A 19 -11.17 11.16 4.49
C PHE A 19 -11.40 12.20 5.61
N TYR A 20 -10.33 12.55 6.35
CA TYR A 20 -10.37 13.57 7.40
C TYR A 20 -10.01 14.95 6.83
N THR A 21 -11.01 15.84 6.75
CA THR A 21 -10.87 17.14 6.06
C THR A 21 -9.97 18.15 6.77
N ASN A 22 -9.74 18.00 8.09
CA ASN A 22 -9.04 18.98 8.91
C ASN A 22 -7.82 18.44 9.66
N LEU A 23 -7.41 17.20 9.39
CA LEU A 23 -6.30 16.52 10.06
C LEU A 23 -5.18 16.19 9.05
N VAL A 24 -3.96 16.08 9.53
CA VAL A 24 -2.85 15.48 8.79
C VAL A 24 -3.07 13.98 8.75
N GLU A 25 -3.54 13.49 7.61
CA GLU A 25 -3.96 12.12 7.42
C GLU A 25 -2.86 11.27 6.79
N ALA A 26 -2.58 10.10 7.37
CA ALA A 26 -1.76 9.07 6.74
C ALA A 26 -2.64 7.95 6.18
N GLY A 27 -2.44 7.59 4.91
CA GLY A 27 -3.02 6.39 4.30
C GLY A 27 -2.07 5.21 4.43
N CYS A 28 -2.58 4.02 4.78
CA CYS A 28 -1.81 2.79 4.93
C CYS A 28 -2.38 1.65 4.11
N ASP A 29 -1.49 0.83 3.55
CA ASP A 29 -1.81 -0.44 2.90
C ASP A 29 -0.64 -1.43 3.02
N GLU A 30 -0.90 -2.74 2.80
CA GLU A 30 0.09 -3.80 2.85
C GLU A 30 0.21 -4.61 1.56
N ALA A 31 1.36 -5.24 1.38
CA ALA A 31 1.64 -6.22 0.34
C ALA A 31 2.31 -7.47 0.92
N GLY A 32 1.92 -8.66 0.41
CA GLY A 32 2.50 -9.94 0.84
C GLY A 32 1.61 -10.81 1.70
N ARG A 33 0.44 -10.33 2.15
CA ARG A 33 -0.47 -11.09 3.02
C ARG A 33 -0.98 -12.40 2.43
N GLY A 34 -1.14 -12.48 1.11
CA GLY A 34 -1.60 -13.69 0.40
C GLY A 34 -0.49 -14.56 -0.17
N CYS A 35 0.78 -14.28 0.15
CA CYS A 35 1.93 -15.00 -0.38
C CYS A 35 2.33 -16.17 0.52
N LEU A 36 2.98 -17.20 -0.07
CA LEU A 36 3.57 -18.33 0.67
C LEU A 36 4.98 -18.03 1.16
N ALA A 37 5.66 -17.07 0.55
CA ALA A 37 7.06 -16.74 0.85
C ALA A 37 7.30 -15.24 0.91
N GLY A 38 8.33 -14.87 1.65
CA GLY A 38 8.83 -13.51 1.79
C GLY A 38 8.13 -12.70 2.87
N SER A 39 8.70 -11.54 3.15
CA SER A 39 8.23 -10.60 4.16
C SER A 39 6.92 -9.93 3.77
N VAL A 40 6.17 -9.45 4.77
CA VAL A 40 5.09 -8.49 4.59
C VAL A 40 5.67 -7.08 4.60
N TYR A 41 5.28 -6.30 3.63
CA TYR A 41 5.59 -4.88 3.50
C TYR A 41 4.32 -4.06 3.69
N ALA A 42 4.39 -2.99 4.43
CA ALA A 42 3.34 -1.98 4.45
C ALA A 42 3.95 -0.61 4.21
N ALA A 43 3.15 0.32 3.70
CA ALA A 43 3.54 1.70 3.59
C ALA A 43 2.55 2.62 4.29
N ALA A 44 3.05 3.76 4.76
CA ALA A 44 2.28 4.88 5.24
C ALA A 44 2.64 6.12 4.41
N VAL A 45 1.63 6.86 3.93
CA VAL A 45 1.82 8.01 3.05
C VAL A 45 0.95 9.17 3.51
N ILE A 46 1.57 10.33 3.69
CA ILE A 46 0.91 11.62 3.91
C ILE A 46 1.05 12.42 2.62
N LEU A 47 -0.05 12.72 1.96
CA LEU A 47 -0.06 13.53 0.74
C LEU A 47 -0.35 15.00 1.07
N PRO A 48 0.09 15.95 0.21
CA PRO A 48 -0.37 17.34 0.29
C PRO A 48 -1.90 17.41 0.25
N ARG A 49 -2.46 18.39 0.93
CA ARG A 49 -3.93 18.50 1.11
C ARG A 49 -4.70 18.69 -0.20
N ASP A 50 -4.10 19.37 -1.14
CA ASP A 50 -4.62 19.64 -2.47
C ASP A 50 -4.11 18.65 -3.54
N TYR A 51 -3.48 17.57 -3.09
CA TYR A 51 -2.93 16.56 -4.00
C TYR A 51 -4.02 15.94 -4.85
N ASN A 52 -3.78 15.90 -6.13
CA ASN A 52 -4.69 15.30 -7.10
C ASN A 52 -3.89 14.65 -8.24
N ASN A 53 -3.76 13.34 -8.18
CA ASN A 53 -3.12 12.57 -9.24
C ASN A 53 -4.12 11.55 -9.82
N PRO A 54 -4.72 11.86 -11.00
CA PRO A 54 -5.70 10.98 -11.62
C PRO A 54 -5.13 9.65 -12.12
N ALA A 55 -3.80 9.52 -12.10
CA ALA A 55 -3.13 8.26 -12.46
C ALA A 55 -3.04 7.26 -11.29
N LEU A 56 -3.32 7.70 -10.06
CA LEU A 56 -3.42 6.79 -8.91
C LEU A 56 -4.66 5.91 -9.05
N ASN A 57 -4.49 4.62 -8.81
CA ASN A 57 -5.54 3.62 -8.79
C ASN A 57 -5.07 2.42 -7.97
N ASP A 58 -5.96 1.47 -7.70
CA ASP A 58 -5.62 0.15 -7.14
C ASP A 58 -4.38 -0.42 -7.84
N SER A 59 -3.33 -0.67 -7.05
CA SER A 59 -2.02 -1.11 -7.56
C SER A 59 -2.08 -2.37 -8.41
N LYS A 60 -3.10 -3.22 -8.21
CA LYS A 60 -3.32 -4.47 -8.95
C LYS A 60 -3.84 -4.23 -10.38
N GLN A 61 -4.45 -3.07 -10.63
CA GLN A 61 -4.94 -2.67 -11.95
C GLN A 61 -3.87 -1.99 -12.80
N LEU A 62 -2.73 -1.62 -12.20
CA LEU A 62 -1.63 -0.95 -12.87
C LEU A 62 -0.61 -1.95 -13.40
N SER A 63 -0.02 -1.67 -14.57
CA SER A 63 1.15 -2.43 -15.05
C SER A 63 2.36 -2.20 -14.14
N HIS A 64 3.32 -3.14 -14.15
CA HIS A 64 4.57 -3.00 -13.37
C HIS A 64 5.32 -1.70 -13.71
N LYS A 65 5.45 -1.36 -15.01
CA LYS A 65 6.07 -0.11 -15.45
C LYS A 65 5.36 1.10 -14.84
N ARG A 66 4.01 1.12 -14.91
CA ARG A 66 3.23 2.26 -14.41
C ARG A 66 3.32 2.39 -12.89
N ARG A 67 3.36 1.27 -12.14
CA ARG A 67 3.59 1.31 -10.68
C ARG A 67 4.94 1.93 -10.34
N ASN A 68 6.01 1.58 -11.06
CA ASN A 68 7.33 2.14 -10.79
C ASN A 68 7.40 3.64 -11.12
N GLU A 69 6.79 4.09 -12.22
CA GLU A 69 6.68 5.52 -12.52
C GLU A 69 5.94 6.29 -11.41
N LEU A 70 4.82 5.73 -10.94
CA LEU A 70 4.04 6.34 -9.85
C LEU A 70 4.76 6.28 -8.50
N ARG A 71 5.55 5.23 -8.23
CA ARG A 71 6.39 5.14 -7.04
C ARG A 71 7.31 6.36 -6.93
N GLU A 72 8.06 6.66 -7.98
CA GLU A 72 8.97 7.82 -7.99
C GLU A 72 8.21 9.14 -7.79
N GLN A 73 7.05 9.28 -8.44
CA GLN A 73 6.17 10.43 -8.27
C GLN A 73 5.69 10.56 -6.81
N ILE A 74 5.17 9.48 -6.22
CA ILE A 74 4.67 9.48 -4.84
C ILE A 74 5.79 9.84 -3.87
N MET A 75 6.98 9.25 -4.03
CA MET A 75 8.13 9.52 -3.17
C MET A 75 8.60 10.96 -3.24
N HIS A 76 8.46 11.61 -4.41
CA HIS A 76 8.80 13.02 -4.61
C HIS A 76 7.71 13.95 -4.07
N ASP A 77 6.43 13.64 -4.30
CA ASP A 77 5.31 14.56 -4.06
C ASP A 77 4.74 14.47 -2.63
N ALA A 78 4.92 13.34 -1.95
CA ALA A 78 4.39 13.13 -0.61
C ALA A 78 5.04 14.07 0.42
N VAL A 79 4.23 14.58 1.35
CA VAL A 79 4.73 15.31 2.54
C VAL A 79 5.61 14.42 3.40
N ALA A 80 5.21 13.15 3.55
CA ALA A 80 5.98 12.10 4.20
C ALA A 80 5.53 10.73 3.68
N TRP A 81 6.46 9.80 3.62
CA TRP A 81 6.18 8.39 3.36
C TRP A 81 7.21 7.51 4.06
N ALA A 82 6.81 6.31 4.39
CA ALA A 82 7.71 5.31 4.94
C ALA A 82 7.19 3.90 4.66
N VAL A 83 8.11 2.93 4.75
CA VAL A 83 7.81 1.50 4.57
C VAL A 83 8.18 0.75 5.84
N GLY A 84 7.27 -0.09 6.31
CA GLY A 84 7.49 -1.03 7.41
C GLY A 84 7.52 -2.46 6.89
N VAL A 85 8.40 -3.27 7.47
CA VAL A 85 8.62 -4.65 7.06
C VAL A 85 8.49 -5.58 8.27
N VAL A 86 7.86 -6.74 8.05
CA VAL A 86 7.81 -7.85 9.01
C VAL A 86 8.35 -9.11 8.33
N THR A 87 9.36 -9.73 8.94
CA THR A 87 10.06 -10.87 8.36
C THR A 87 9.25 -12.17 8.45
N PRO A 88 9.60 -13.21 7.66
CA PRO A 88 8.95 -14.53 7.77
C PRO A 88 9.00 -15.09 9.18
N GLU A 89 10.13 -14.97 9.89
CA GLU A 89 10.29 -15.46 11.25
C GLU A 89 9.35 -14.75 12.26
N GLU A 90 9.10 -13.47 12.04
CA GLU A 90 8.14 -12.73 12.85
C GLU A 90 6.70 -13.13 12.49
N ILE A 91 6.40 -13.33 11.19
CA ILE A 91 5.09 -13.79 10.72
C ILE A 91 4.72 -15.12 11.38
N ASP A 92 5.68 -16.06 11.45
CA ASP A 92 5.48 -17.37 12.07
C ASP A 92 5.16 -17.28 13.58
N ARG A 93 5.70 -16.27 14.26
CA ARG A 93 5.44 -16.03 15.70
C ARG A 93 4.09 -15.40 15.99
N ILE A 94 3.64 -14.47 15.14
CA ILE A 94 2.47 -13.63 15.45
C ILE A 94 1.28 -13.84 14.53
N ASN A 95 1.42 -14.60 13.47
CA ASN A 95 0.56 -14.83 12.30
C ASN A 95 0.48 -13.63 11.33
N ILE A 96 0.02 -13.92 10.11
CA ILE A 96 0.00 -12.97 8.98
C ILE A 96 -0.89 -11.74 9.23
N LEU A 97 -2.01 -11.89 9.94
CA LEU A 97 -2.92 -10.77 10.21
C LEU A 97 -2.25 -9.74 11.14
N LYS A 98 -1.66 -10.21 12.25
CA LYS A 98 -0.95 -9.34 13.18
C LYS A 98 0.31 -8.77 12.55
N ALA A 99 0.98 -9.54 11.68
CA ALA A 99 2.14 -9.08 10.93
C ALA A 99 1.80 -7.92 10.00
N SER A 100 0.65 -7.96 9.31
CA SER A 100 0.19 -6.83 8.49
C SER A 100 0.01 -5.55 9.31
N PHE A 101 -0.62 -5.64 10.48
CA PHE A 101 -0.77 -4.47 11.36
C PHE A 101 0.56 -3.99 11.92
N LEU A 102 1.45 -4.89 12.31
CA LEU A 102 2.79 -4.53 12.79
C LEU A 102 3.61 -3.84 11.68
N ALA A 103 3.51 -4.30 10.43
CA ALA A 103 4.17 -3.64 9.31
C ALA A 103 3.63 -2.20 9.10
N MET A 104 2.31 -2.00 9.20
CA MET A 104 1.70 -0.67 9.12
C MET A 104 2.15 0.23 10.29
N HIS A 105 2.21 -0.29 11.52
CA HIS A 105 2.71 0.46 12.68
C HIS A 105 4.17 0.85 12.48
N ARG A 106 5.04 -0.04 11.99
CA ARG A 106 6.43 0.27 11.66
C ARG A 106 6.56 1.36 10.57
N ALA A 107 5.67 1.33 9.58
CA ALA A 107 5.63 2.39 8.58
C ALA A 107 5.22 3.74 9.19
N LEU A 108 4.21 3.75 10.07
CA LEU A 108 3.79 4.96 10.78
C LEU A 108 4.88 5.49 11.72
N ASP A 109 5.59 4.61 12.45
CA ASP A 109 6.72 4.96 13.33
C ASP A 109 7.89 5.59 12.56
N ALA A 110 8.10 5.19 11.31
CA ALA A 110 9.19 5.64 10.46
C ALA A 110 8.90 6.95 9.70
N LEU A 111 7.66 7.47 9.77
CA LEU A 111 7.33 8.75 9.15
C LEU A 111 8.08 9.90 9.83
N ASN A 112 8.68 10.80 9.04
CA ASN A 112 9.34 12.02 9.54
C ASN A 112 8.36 13.15 9.86
N VAL A 113 7.09 13.00 9.49
CA VAL A 113 5.98 13.89 9.89
C VAL A 113 4.93 13.04 10.62
N ARG A 114 4.57 13.46 11.84
CA ARG A 114 3.58 12.74 12.64
C ARG A 114 2.16 12.98 12.09
N PRO A 115 1.41 11.91 11.75
CA PRO A 115 0.00 12.06 11.37
C PRO A 115 -0.87 12.41 12.58
N GLU A 116 -2.01 13.02 12.31
CA GLU A 116 -3.08 13.30 13.29
C GLU A 116 -4.24 12.30 13.18
N ALA A 117 -4.32 11.60 12.05
CA ALA A 117 -5.28 10.54 11.78
C ALA A 117 -4.71 9.50 10.80
N VAL A 118 -5.27 8.30 10.82
CA VAL A 118 -4.87 7.19 9.94
C VAL A 118 -6.09 6.62 9.22
N ILE A 119 -5.95 6.42 7.91
CA ILE A 119 -6.88 5.60 7.12
C ILE A 119 -6.16 4.39 6.55
N VAL A 120 -6.82 3.23 6.56
CA VAL A 120 -6.18 1.94 6.27
C VAL A 120 -7.00 1.18 5.26
N ASP A 121 -6.37 0.52 4.28
CA ASP A 121 -7.08 -0.46 3.46
C ASP A 121 -7.54 -1.67 4.28
N GLY A 122 -8.76 -2.11 4.05
CA GLY A 122 -9.31 -3.29 4.70
C GLY A 122 -10.48 -3.01 5.64
N ASN A 123 -10.83 -4.02 6.43
CA ASN A 123 -11.99 -3.98 7.33
C ASN A 123 -11.61 -4.00 8.83
N ARG A 124 -10.31 -4.04 9.14
CA ARG A 124 -9.78 -4.11 10.51
C ARG A 124 -8.43 -3.42 10.60
N PHE A 125 -8.16 -2.84 11.76
CA PHE A 125 -6.87 -2.30 12.11
C PHE A 125 -6.71 -2.37 13.64
N VAL A 126 -5.49 -2.48 14.11
CA VAL A 126 -5.17 -2.33 15.54
C VAL A 126 -4.85 -0.86 15.79
N PRO A 127 -5.46 -0.21 16.79
CA PRO A 127 -5.19 1.20 17.08
C PRO A 127 -3.69 1.52 17.15
N TYR A 128 -3.31 2.66 16.60
CA TYR A 128 -1.95 3.18 16.65
C TYR A 128 -1.90 4.34 17.67
N GLY A 129 -1.56 4.02 18.90
CA GLY A 129 -1.67 4.96 20.03
C GLY A 129 -3.10 5.45 20.18
N ASP A 130 -3.25 6.77 20.40
CA ASP A 130 -4.55 7.43 20.59
C ASP A 130 -5.06 8.11 19.31
N LEU A 131 -4.42 7.87 18.16
CA LEU A 131 -4.83 8.49 16.91
C LEU A 131 -6.17 7.95 16.42
N PRO A 132 -7.08 8.81 15.97
CA PRO A 132 -8.28 8.38 15.27
C PRO A 132 -7.89 7.62 14.00
N TYR A 133 -8.59 6.53 13.73
CA TYR A 133 -8.40 5.76 12.51
C TYR A 133 -9.70 5.30 11.89
N THR A 134 -9.66 5.04 10.59
CA THR A 134 -10.76 4.43 9.86
C THR A 134 -10.24 3.34 8.93
N ALA A 135 -10.76 2.11 9.08
CA ALA A 135 -10.52 1.02 8.15
C ALA A 135 -11.54 1.09 7.01
N ILE A 136 -11.06 1.09 5.77
CA ILE A 136 -11.87 1.34 4.57
C ILE A 136 -11.70 0.18 3.60
N VAL A 137 -12.75 -0.61 3.43
CA VAL A 137 -12.74 -1.74 2.48
C VAL A 137 -12.55 -1.22 1.05
N LYS A 138 -11.53 -1.76 0.37
CA LYS A 138 -11.06 -1.30 -0.95
C LYS A 138 -10.71 0.20 -0.92
N GLY A 139 -10.00 0.61 0.11
CA GLY A 139 -9.58 1.99 0.31
C GLY A 139 -8.60 2.47 -0.77
N ASP A 140 -7.78 1.56 -1.29
CA ASP A 140 -6.85 1.77 -2.42
C ASP A 140 -7.56 2.21 -3.73
N GLY A 141 -8.81 1.83 -3.89
CA GLY A 141 -9.69 2.30 -4.97
C GLY A 141 -10.58 3.50 -4.60
N LYS A 142 -10.39 4.13 -3.42
CA LYS A 142 -11.26 5.21 -2.93
C LYS A 142 -10.50 6.47 -2.52
N TYR A 143 -9.31 6.32 -1.91
CA TYR A 143 -8.53 7.42 -1.34
C TYR A 143 -7.11 7.44 -1.88
N GLN A 144 -6.62 8.62 -2.25
CA GLN A 144 -5.32 8.78 -2.88
C GLN A 144 -4.16 8.37 -1.97
N SER A 145 -4.24 8.67 -0.66
CA SER A 145 -3.17 8.30 0.29
C SER A 145 -3.06 6.78 0.49
N ILE A 146 -4.19 6.04 0.49
CA ILE A 146 -4.18 4.57 0.55
C ILE A 146 -3.66 3.98 -0.77
N ALA A 147 -4.11 4.52 -1.93
CA ALA A 147 -3.61 4.07 -3.24
C ALA A 147 -2.10 4.28 -3.38
N ALA A 148 -1.60 5.42 -2.91
CA ALA A 148 -0.15 5.71 -2.86
C ALA A 148 0.58 4.70 -1.96
N ALA A 149 0.05 4.41 -0.77
CA ALA A 149 0.61 3.42 0.14
C ALA A 149 0.61 2.00 -0.50
N SER A 150 -0.47 1.62 -1.18
CA SER A 150 -0.57 0.36 -1.92
C SER A 150 0.55 0.20 -2.96
N ILE A 151 0.80 1.26 -3.75
CA ILE A 151 1.84 1.27 -4.76
C ILE A 151 3.23 1.14 -4.11
N LEU A 152 3.52 1.90 -3.05
CA LEU A 152 4.79 1.82 -2.35
C LEU A 152 5.00 0.44 -1.72
N ALA A 153 4.05 -0.06 -0.94
CA ALA A 153 4.15 -1.38 -0.33
C ALA A 153 4.39 -2.49 -1.37
N LYS A 154 3.65 -2.44 -2.48
CA LYS A 154 3.77 -3.41 -3.58
C LYS A 154 5.12 -3.33 -4.28
N THR A 155 5.58 -2.15 -4.65
CA THR A 155 6.82 -2.00 -5.43
C THR A 155 8.06 -2.30 -4.61
N PHE A 156 8.13 -1.86 -3.35
CA PHE A 156 9.23 -2.21 -2.44
C PHE A 156 9.29 -3.72 -2.15
N ARG A 157 8.12 -4.36 -2.01
CA ARG A 157 8.08 -5.81 -1.85
C ARG A 157 8.49 -6.55 -3.11
N ASP A 158 8.09 -6.09 -4.29
CA ASP A 158 8.47 -6.72 -5.55
C ASP A 158 10.00 -6.68 -5.75
N ASP A 159 10.65 -5.56 -5.45
CA ASP A 159 12.12 -5.46 -5.47
C ASP A 159 12.76 -6.50 -4.54
N TYR A 160 12.28 -6.61 -3.30
CA TYR A 160 12.74 -7.61 -2.35
C TYR A 160 12.56 -9.04 -2.87
N MET A 161 11.42 -9.37 -3.49
CA MET A 161 11.17 -10.70 -4.05
C MET A 161 12.05 -10.99 -5.26
N CYS A 162 12.37 -10.00 -6.10
CA CYS A 162 13.35 -10.13 -7.17
C CYS A 162 14.76 -10.42 -6.64
N ASP A 163 15.16 -9.77 -5.53
CA ASP A 163 16.44 -10.04 -4.88
C ASP A 163 16.50 -11.45 -4.26
N LEU A 164 15.40 -11.91 -3.69
CA LEU A 164 15.29 -13.30 -3.23
C LEU A 164 15.34 -14.30 -4.39
N ALA A 165 14.69 -14.01 -5.52
CA ALA A 165 14.69 -14.88 -6.69
C ALA A 165 16.11 -15.13 -7.23
N ARG A 166 17.01 -14.13 -7.17
CA ARG A 166 18.42 -14.31 -7.56
C ARG A 166 19.16 -15.31 -6.67
N ARG A 167 18.79 -15.38 -5.38
CA ARG A 167 19.39 -16.32 -4.42
C ARG A 167 18.74 -17.70 -4.45
N TYR A 168 17.45 -17.76 -4.80
CA TYR A 168 16.63 -18.97 -4.81
C TYR A 168 15.87 -19.10 -6.14
N PRO A 169 16.54 -19.44 -7.26
CA PRO A 169 15.95 -19.36 -8.61
C PRO A 169 14.89 -20.44 -8.90
N TYR A 170 14.68 -21.40 -8.00
CA TYR A 170 13.80 -22.54 -8.24
C TYR A 170 12.32 -22.22 -8.15
N TYR A 171 11.95 -21.17 -7.39
CA TYR A 171 10.57 -20.84 -7.01
C TYR A 171 9.85 -19.88 -7.96
N ASP A 172 10.55 -19.35 -8.98
CA ASP A 172 10.00 -18.37 -9.94
C ASP A 172 9.51 -17.06 -9.28
N TRP A 173 10.15 -16.66 -8.20
CA TRP A 173 9.72 -15.48 -7.42
C TRP A 173 9.85 -14.15 -8.17
N GLU A 174 10.68 -14.09 -9.18
CA GLU A 174 10.79 -12.93 -10.08
C GLU A 174 9.49 -12.65 -10.87
N HIS A 175 8.66 -13.70 -11.07
CA HIS A 175 7.38 -13.55 -11.77
C HIS A 175 6.18 -13.65 -10.83
N ASN A 176 6.20 -14.60 -9.90
CA ASN A 176 5.06 -14.85 -9.02
C ASN A 176 5.09 -14.07 -7.70
N MET A 177 6.17 -13.35 -7.38
CA MET A 177 6.33 -12.52 -6.18
C MET A 177 5.96 -13.25 -4.86
N GLY A 178 6.19 -14.57 -4.83
CA GLY A 178 5.88 -15.42 -3.67
C GLY A 178 4.43 -15.90 -3.59
N TYR A 179 3.58 -15.59 -4.57
CA TYR A 179 2.20 -16.10 -4.61
C TYR A 179 2.16 -17.62 -4.90
N PRO A 180 1.09 -18.32 -4.49
CA PRO A 180 0.98 -19.78 -4.54
C PRO A 180 0.70 -20.33 -5.96
N THR A 181 1.56 -19.99 -6.92
CA THR A 181 1.52 -20.57 -8.28
C THR A 181 1.95 -22.03 -8.28
N LYS A 182 1.65 -22.75 -9.37
CA LYS A 182 2.10 -24.14 -9.55
C LYS A 182 3.63 -24.22 -9.45
N LYS A 183 4.34 -23.35 -10.20
CA LYS A 183 5.80 -23.32 -10.23
C LYS A 183 6.44 -23.01 -8.87
N HIS A 184 5.80 -22.14 -8.07
CA HIS A 184 6.25 -21.87 -6.70
C HIS A 184 6.15 -23.10 -5.77
N ARG A 185 5.15 -23.98 -6.00
CA ARG A 185 4.93 -25.15 -5.16
C ARG A 185 5.75 -26.38 -5.60
N GLU A 186 6.25 -26.37 -6.82
CA GLU A 186 7.07 -27.45 -7.40
C GLU A 186 8.58 -27.21 -7.17
N GLY A 187 9.02 -25.97 -6.88
CA GLY A 187 10.39 -25.63 -6.53
C GLY A 187 10.70 -25.90 -5.07
#